data_31c771234a645f5de843f02b7e8a5031
#
_entry.id   31c771234a645f5de843f02b7e8a5031
#
_cell.length_a   1.000
_cell.length_b   1.000
_cell.length_c   1.000
_cell.angle_alpha   90.00
_cell.angle_beta   90.00
_cell.angle_gamma   90.00
#
_symmetry.space_group_name_H-M   'P 1'
#
loop_
_entity.id
_entity.type
_entity.pdbx_description
1 polymer ?
#
loop_
_entity_poly.entity_id
_entity_poly.type
_entity_poly.pdbx_seq_one_letter_code
_entity_poly.pdbx_strand_id
1 'polypeptide(L)'
;MVDFHGWAMPINYGSQIAEHQSVRDNCGIFDVSHMTILDFKGEQARDYIRYMISNDVDNLKEDCDGLYSAMLNESGGVIDD
;
A
#
# COMPACT_ATOMS: atom_id res chain seq x y z
N MET A 1 -9.94 -3.62 18.87
CA MET A 1 -10.40 -4.03 17.52
C MET A 1 -11.39 -3.00 17.00
N VAL A 2 -11.15 -2.52 15.83
CA VAL A 2 -12.05 -1.56 15.17
C VAL A 2 -12.35 -2.06 13.75
N ASP A 3 -13.43 -1.53 13.16
CA ASP A 3 -13.72 -1.80 11.76
C ASP A 3 -12.83 -0.95 10.87
N PHE A 4 -12.11 -1.61 9.97
CA PHE A 4 -11.25 -0.97 8.98
C PHE A 4 -11.61 -1.53 7.61
N HIS A 5 -12.49 -0.83 6.89
CA HIS A 5 -13.01 -1.25 5.58
C HIS A 5 -13.57 -2.68 5.59
N GLY A 6 -14.31 -3.04 6.62
CA GLY A 6 -14.89 -4.37 6.77
C GLY A 6 -14.01 -5.38 7.48
N TRP A 7 -12.76 -5.04 7.76
CA TRP A 7 -11.83 -5.89 8.50
C TRP A 7 -11.81 -5.50 9.97
N ALA A 8 -11.89 -6.47 10.86
CA ALA A 8 -11.72 -6.21 12.29
C ALA A 8 -10.22 -6.19 12.59
N MET A 9 -9.69 -5.01 12.84
CA MET A 9 -8.26 -4.81 13.06
C MET A 9 -8.01 -4.04 14.35
N PRO A 10 -6.91 -4.32 15.06
CA PRO A 10 -6.54 -3.52 16.24
C PRO A 10 -6.01 -2.15 15.83
N ILE A 11 -6.38 -1.14 16.61
CA ILE A 11 -5.84 0.21 16.44
C ILE A 11 -4.44 0.29 17.03
N ASN A 12 -4.20 -0.42 18.12
CA ASN A 12 -2.91 -0.55 18.78
C ASN A 12 -2.93 -1.77 19.72
N TYR A 13 -1.78 -2.11 20.27
CA TYR A 13 -1.61 -3.19 21.24
C TYR A 13 -1.23 -2.66 22.63
N GLY A 14 -1.61 -1.43 22.92
CA GLY A 14 -1.36 -0.80 24.22
C GLY A 14 -0.94 0.65 24.09
N SER A 15 0.10 0.95 23.35
CA SER A 15 0.59 2.31 23.13
C SER A 15 1.11 2.49 21.72
N GLN A 16 0.48 3.37 20.97
CA GLN A 16 0.91 3.72 19.60
C GLN A 16 2.35 4.25 19.57
N ILE A 17 2.71 5.06 20.56
CA ILE A 17 4.04 5.67 20.64
C ILE A 17 5.11 4.60 20.90
N ALA A 18 4.84 3.68 21.83
CA ALA A 18 5.77 2.60 22.14
C ALA A 18 5.94 1.65 20.97
N GLU A 19 4.87 1.35 20.25
CA GLU A 19 4.89 0.51 19.04
C GLU A 19 5.71 1.17 17.93
N HIS A 20 5.52 2.47 17.72
CA HIS A 20 6.30 3.24 16.76
C HIS A 20 7.80 3.21 17.10
N GLN A 21 8.15 3.43 18.35
CA GLN A 21 9.54 3.36 18.79
C GLN A 21 10.15 1.98 18.57
N SER A 22 9.38 0.93 18.83
CA SER A 22 9.83 -0.46 18.59
C SER A 22 10.19 -0.70 17.12
N VAL A 23 9.41 -0.17 16.20
CA VAL A 23 9.71 -0.27 14.77
C VAL A 23 10.99 0.49 14.41
N ARG A 24 11.17 1.67 14.98
CA ARG A 24 12.35 2.50 14.70
C ARG A 24 13.63 1.95 15.31
N ASP A 25 13.56 1.42 16.52
CA ASP A 25 14.76 1.00 17.27
C ASP A 25 15.06 -0.49 17.13
N ASN A 26 14.07 -1.29 16.80
CA ASN A 26 14.19 -2.74 16.73
C ASN A 26 13.51 -3.29 15.46
N CYS A 27 12.35 -3.91 15.64
CA CYS A 27 11.63 -4.58 14.59
C CYS A 27 10.12 -4.52 14.84
N GLY A 28 9.33 -4.50 13.77
CA GLY A 28 7.88 -4.53 13.88
C GLY A 28 7.26 -5.41 12.81
N ILE A 29 6.10 -5.97 13.14
CA ILE A 29 5.28 -6.75 12.21
C ILE A 29 3.97 -6.01 12.03
N PHE A 30 3.52 -5.91 10.77
CA PHE A 30 2.28 -5.24 10.42
C PHE A 30 1.36 -6.20 9.67
N ASP A 31 0.11 -6.28 10.12
CA ASP A 31 -0.91 -7.01 9.38
C ASP A 31 -1.50 -6.07 8.33
N VAL A 32 -1.23 -6.37 7.07
CA VAL A 32 -1.71 -5.60 5.92
C VAL A 32 -2.70 -6.40 5.08
N SER A 33 -3.41 -7.33 5.69
CA SER A 33 -4.37 -8.22 5.00
C SER A 33 -5.49 -7.45 4.31
N HIS A 34 -5.76 -6.22 4.74
CA HIS A 34 -6.77 -5.36 4.11
C HIS A 34 -6.31 -4.74 2.79
N MET A 35 -5.04 -4.88 2.45
CA MET A 35 -4.48 -4.32 1.21
C MET A 35 -4.51 -5.33 0.08
N THR A 36 -4.68 -4.84 -1.14
CA THR A 36 -4.61 -5.65 -2.35
C THR A 36 -3.23 -5.50 -2.97
N ILE A 37 -2.62 -6.62 -3.32
CA ILE A 37 -1.34 -6.63 -4.02
C ILE A 37 -1.59 -7.05 -5.46
N LEU A 38 -1.16 -6.23 -6.40
CA LEU A 38 -1.33 -6.47 -7.83
C LEU A 38 0.03 -6.59 -8.51
N ASP A 39 0.21 -7.69 -9.24
CA ASP A 39 1.38 -7.89 -10.09
C ASP A 39 1.05 -7.54 -11.52
N PHE A 40 1.89 -6.72 -12.14
CA PHE A 40 1.73 -6.32 -13.53
C PHE A 40 2.89 -6.83 -14.35
N LYS A 41 2.57 -7.53 -15.45
CA LYS A 41 3.57 -8.11 -16.35
C LYS A 41 3.23 -7.76 -17.79
N GLY A 42 4.26 -7.62 -18.62
CA GLY A 42 4.11 -7.33 -20.03
C GLY A 42 4.88 -6.08 -20.45
N GLU A 43 5.05 -5.94 -21.75
CA GLU A 43 5.85 -4.84 -22.32
C GLU A 43 5.23 -3.47 -22.05
N GLN A 44 3.92 -3.39 -21.97
CA GLN A 44 3.19 -2.14 -21.76
C GLN A 44 2.72 -1.96 -20.33
N ALA A 45 3.14 -2.82 -19.41
CA ALA A 45 2.72 -2.76 -18.02
C ALA A 45 3.09 -1.43 -17.36
N ARG A 46 4.31 -0.95 -17.57
CA ARG A 46 4.76 0.32 -16.99
C ARG A 46 3.95 1.51 -17.47
N ASP A 47 3.64 1.57 -18.75
CA ASP A 47 2.82 2.66 -19.31
C ASP A 47 1.39 2.61 -18.82
N TYR A 48 0.82 1.42 -18.70
CA TYR A 48 -0.51 1.23 -18.14
C TYR A 48 -0.59 1.70 -16.68
N ILE A 49 0.38 1.29 -15.87
CA ILE A 49 0.43 1.69 -14.45
C ILE A 49 0.61 3.20 -14.34
N ARG A 50 1.50 3.78 -15.14
CA ARG A 50 1.73 5.23 -15.14
C ARG A 50 0.45 6.01 -15.38
N TYR A 51 -0.41 5.49 -16.23
CA TYR A 51 -1.69 6.12 -16.54
C TYR A 51 -2.71 5.99 -15.41
N MET A 52 -2.71 4.86 -14.70
CA MET A 52 -3.77 4.51 -13.76
C MET A 52 -3.54 4.95 -12.32
N ILE A 53 -2.29 5.13 -11.89
CA ILE A 53 -1.97 5.38 -10.49
C ILE A 53 -1.55 6.81 -10.23
N SER A 54 -1.60 7.21 -8.95
CA SER A 54 -1.28 8.56 -8.51
C SER A 54 0.16 8.73 -8.02
N ASN A 55 0.98 7.71 -8.13
CA ASN A 55 2.37 7.75 -7.69
C ASN A 55 3.33 7.62 -8.89
N ASP A 56 4.60 7.89 -8.68
CA ASP A 56 5.61 7.85 -9.72
C ASP A 56 6.11 6.43 -9.95
N VAL A 57 5.68 5.83 -11.06
CA VAL A 57 6.06 4.46 -11.43
C VAL A 57 7.56 4.33 -11.68
N ASP A 58 8.27 5.42 -11.97
CA ASP A 58 9.71 5.38 -12.20
C ASP A 58 10.51 5.12 -10.92
N ASN A 59 9.86 5.15 -9.75
CA ASN A 59 10.45 4.66 -8.50
C ASN A 59 10.57 3.14 -8.46
N LEU A 60 9.87 2.42 -9.33
CA LEU A 60 10.01 0.97 -9.50
C LEU A 60 11.16 0.71 -10.48
N LYS A 61 12.31 0.32 -9.97
CA LYS A 61 13.55 0.20 -10.75
C LYS A 61 13.92 -1.23 -11.09
N GLU A 62 13.54 -2.18 -10.25
CA GLU A 62 13.89 -3.58 -10.42
C GLU A 62 12.64 -4.45 -10.37
N ASP A 63 12.75 -5.66 -10.91
CA ASP A 63 11.68 -6.66 -10.78
C ASP A 63 11.43 -6.93 -9.30
N CYS A 64 10.18 -7.16 -8.94
CA CYS A 64 9.73 -7.39 -7.58
C CYS A 64 9.75 -6.16 -6.66
N ASP A 65 10.07 -4.98 -7.18
CA ASP A 65 9.85 -3.75 -6.42
C ASP A 65 8.35 -3.48 -6.26
N GLY A 66 7.98 -2.98 -5.10
CA GLY A 66 6.60 -2.60 -4.80
C GLY A 66 6.44 -1.09 -4.65
N LEU A 67 5.27 -0.60 -4.98
CA LEU A 67 4.92 0.81 -4.85
C LEU A 67 3.50 0.93 -4.32
N TYR A 68 3.34 1.63 -3.21
CA TYR A 68 2.02 1.94 -2.66
C TYR A 68 1.42 3.12 -3.41
N SER A 69 0.18 2.97 -3.87
CA SER A 69 -0.48 4.03 -4.62
C SER A 69 -1.99 3.87 -4.61
N ALA A 70 -2.67 4.94 -4.98
CA ALA A 70 -4.09 4.90 -5.31
C ALA A 70 -4.26 4.67 -6.81
N MET A 71 -5.23 3.85 -7.18
CA MET A 71 -5.66 3.67 -8.57
C MET A 71 -6.87 4.56 -8.81
N LEU A 72 -6.83 5.36 -9.86
CA LEU A 72 -7.78 6.44 -10.09
C LEU A 72 -8.69 6.17 -11.28
N ASN A 73 -9.91 6.73 -11.24
CA ASN A 73 -10.80 6.79 -12.39
C ASN A 73 -10.52 8.07 -13.21
N GLU A 74 -11.25 8.24 -14.32
CA GLU A 74 -11.06 9.35 -15.25
C GLU A 74 -11.26 10.72 -14.59
N SER A 75 -12.08 10.79 -13.54
CA SER A 75 -12.37 12.04 -12.81
C SER A 75 -11.39 12.30 -11.67
N GLY A 76 -10.41 11.41 -11.47
CA GLY A 76 -9.45 11.50 -10.37
C GLY A 76 -9.96 10.90 -9.07
N GLY A 77 -11.13 10.26 -9.07
CA GLY A 77 -11.63 9.54 -7.90
C GLY A 77 -10.89 8.24 -7.68
N VAL A 78 -10.71 7.86 -6.41
CA VAL A 78 -10.00 6.64 -6.04
C VAL A 78 -10.87 5.42 -6.29
N ILE A 79 -10.40 4.51 -7.13
CA ILE A 79 -11.03 3.20 -7.35
C ILE A 79 -10.60 2.23 -6.26
N ASP A 80 -9.29 2.23 -5.96
CA ASP A 80 -8.70 1.35 -4.97
C ASP A 80 -7.35 1.94 -4.51
N ASP A 81 -6.87 1.45 -3.38
CA ASP A 81 -5.57 1.87 -2.84
C ASP A 81 -4.82 0.72 -2.17
#